data_c04125ba318bcd4aa16ecdb87d4e3f8c
#
_entry.id   c04125ba318bcd4aa16ecdb87d4e3f8c
#
_cell.length_a   1.000
_cell.length_b   1.000
_cell.length_c   1.000
_cell.angle_alpha   90.00
_cell.angle_beta   90.00
_cell.angle_gamma   90.00
#
_symmetry.space_group_name_H-M   'P 1'
#
loop_
_entity.id
_entity.type
_entity.pdbx_description
1 polymer ?
#
loop_
_entity_poly.entity_id
_entity_poly.type
_entity_poly.pdbx_seq_one_letter_code
_entity_poly.pdbx_strand_id
1 'polypeptide(L)'
;ENQVGLHYQIHRGIGVHHRAAMDRNESLQVAITVGGSPAMSLAAVMPLPEGLTELTFAGALSGRRVRMIRGSHAPVYADADFAIVGRVDPTATMPEGPFGDHLGYYSLQRPFPFMKVEHVWHRKDAIWPFTVVGRPPQEDTTFGQLIPELTDPIIPTVIPGVKAVH
;
A
#
# COMPACT_ATOMS: atom_id res chain seq x y z
N GLU A 1 -7.48 6.81 21.48
CA GLU A 1 -6.10 6.34 21.33
C GLU A 1 -5.68 6.45 19.88
N ASN A 2 -4.52 7.08 19.63
CA ASN A 2 -4.11 7.47 18.29
C ASN A 2 -3.25 6.35 17.67
N GLN A 3 -3.89 5.23 17.28
CA GLN A 3 -3.19 4.09 16.69
C GLN A 3 -3.95 3.55 15.48
N VAL A 4 -3.19 3.05 14.51
CA VAL A 4 -3.72 2.37 13.31
C VAL A 4 -2.95 1.07 13.11
N GLY A 5 -3.65 -0.05 13.00
CA GLY A 5 -3.07 -1.33 12.62
C GLY A 5 -2.54 -1.30 11.19
N LEU A 6 -1.42 -1.97 10.95
CA LEU A 6 -0.81 -2.04 9.63
C LEU A 6 -0.64 -3.49 9.21
N HIS A 7 -1.27 -3.84 8.08
CA HIS A 7 -1.15 -5.16 7.49
C HIS A 7 -0.29 -5.09 6.20
N TYR A 8 0.89 -5.69 6.23
CA TYR A 8 1.78 -5.76 5.07
C TYR A 8 2.69 -6.99 5.10
N GLN A 9 3.17 -7.36 3.92
CA GLN A 9 4.10 -8.47 3.77
C GLN A 9 5.54 -8.03 4.03
N ILE A 10 6.30 -8.86 4.74
CA ILE A 10 7.68 -8.55 5.16
C ILE A 10 8.66 -8.43 3.97
N HIS A 11 8.34 -9.02 2.83
CA HIS A 11 9.25 -9.13 1.69
C HIS A 11 9.05 -8.06 0.62
N ARG A 12 8.07 -7.16 0.77
CA ARG A 12 7.73 -6.17 -0.26
C ARG A 12 7.36 -4.82 0.34
N GLY A 13 7.65 -3.75 -0.42
CA GLY A 13 7.22 -2.40 -0.11
C GLY A 13 7.61 -1.98 1.30
N ILE A 14 6.63 -1.58 2.10
CA ILE A 14 6.84 -1.12 3.48
C ILE A 14 7.48 -2.19 4.38
N GLY A 15 7.27 -3.48 4.12
CA GLY A 15 7.90 -4.56 4.88
C GLY A 15 9.42 -4.51 4.81
N VAL A 16 9.98 -4.22 3.63
CA VAL A 16 11.43 -4.04 3.43
C VAL A 16 11.95 -2.83 4.22
N HIS A 17 11.22 -1.71 4.17
CA HIS A 17 11.58 -0.51 4.94
C HIS A 17 11.47 -0.75 6.45
N HIS A 18 10.45 -1.49 6.90
CA HIS A 18 10.31 -1.85 8.31
C HIS A 18 11.48 -2.74 8.76
N ARG A 19 11.86 -3.74 7.97
CA ARG A 19 13.01 -4.59 8.28
C ARG A 19 14.29 -3.77 8.42
N ALA A 20 14.56 -2.86 7.49
CA ALA A 20 15.71 -1.97 7.56
C ALA A 20 15.69 -1.04 8.80
N ALA A 21 14.50 -0.62 9.25
CA ALA A 21 14.34 0.15 10.49
C ALA A 21 14.64 -0.72 11.73
N MET A 22 14.15 -1.98 11.74
CA MET A 22 14.48 -2.95 12.80
C MET A 22 15.99 -3.17 12.92
N ASP A 23 16.67 -3.38 11.80
CA ASP A 23 18.12 -3.62 11.78
C ASP A 23 18.94 -2.44 12.32
N ARG A 24 18.40 -1.21 12.22
CA ARG A 24 18.98 0.01 12.78
C ARG A 24 18.43 0.38 14.17
N ASN A 25 17.47 -0.36 14.67
CA ASN A 25 16.72 -0.04 15.89
C ASN A 25 16.14 1.39 15.87
N GLU A 26 15.55 1.77 14.74
CA GLU A 26 14.94 3.08 14.50
C GLU A 26 13.44 2.93 14.24
N SER A 27 12.65 3.93 14.66
CA SER A 27 11.23 3.96 14.28
C SER A 27 11.08 4.31 12.80
N LEU A 28 10.16 3.60 12.11
CA LEU A 28 9.82 3.87 10.72
C LEU A 28 8.78 4.99 10.64
N GLN A 29 9.09 6.08 9.93
CA GLN A 29 8.09 7.09 9.59
C GLN A 29 7.21 6.59 8.44
N VAL A 30 5.91 6.68 8.61
CA VAL A 30 4.92 6.21 7.63
C VAL A 30 3.89 7.31 7.36
N ALA A 31 3.53 7.46 6.10
CA ALA A 31 2.37 8.23 5.67
C ALA A 31 1.40 7.31 4.93
N ILE A 32 0.20 7.18 5.44
CA ILE A 32 -0.92 6.48 4.77
C ILE A 32 -1.73 7.53 4.04
N THR A 33 -1.92 7.37 2.75
CA THR A 33 -2.76 8.27 1.96
C THR A 33 -3.99 7.53 1.44
N VAL A 34 -5.14 8.16 1.53
CA VAL A 34 -6.43 7.59 1.11
C VAL A 34 -7.05 8.53 0.08
N GLY A 35 -7.58 7.96 -0.99
CA GLY A 35 -8.15 8.74 -2.10
C GLY A 35 -7.10 9.28 -3.07
N GLY A 36 -7.52 10.22 -3.89
CA GLY A 36 -6.70 10.80 -4.93
C GLY A 36 -6.97 10.21 -6.31
N SER A 37 -5.95 10.13 -7.17
CA SER A 37 -6.15 9.69 -8.55
C SER A 37 -6.27 8.16 -8.68
N PRO A 38 -7.08 7.64 -9.63
CA PRO A 38 -7.15 6.20 -9.91
C PRO A 38 -5.80 5.60 -10.30
N ALA A 39 -4.91 6.36 -10.95
CA ALA A 39 -3.57 5.91 -11.27
C ALA A 39 -2.73 5.60 -10.01
N MET A 40 -2.93 6.34 -8.93
CA MET A 40 -2.27 6.06 -7.65
C MET A 40 -2.83 4.80 -7.00
N SER A 41 -4.15 4.60 -7.03
CA SER A 41 -4.79 3.40 -6.49
C SER A 41 -4.35 2.15 -7.23
N LEU A 42 -4.26 2.20 -8.56
CA LEU A 42 -3.73 1.09 -9.36
C LEU A 42 -2.25 0.85 -9.07
N ALA A 43 -1.43 1.90 -9.00
CA ALA A 43 -0.01 1.76 -8.68
C ALA A 43 0.24 1.10 -7.33
N ALA A 44 -0.61 1.37 -6.33
CA ALA A 44 -0.48 0.81 -4.98
C ALA A 44 -0.66 -0.71 -4.92
N VAL A 45 -1.37 -1.32 -5.87
CA VAL A 45 -1.61 -2.77 -5.92
C VAL A 45 -0.73 -3.49 -6.96
N MET A 46 0.05 -2.75 -7.75
CA MET A 46 0.91 -3.33 -8.79
C MET A 46 2.14 -4.04 -8.21
N PRO A 47 2.47 -5.25 -8.69
CA PRO A 47 3.68 -5.96 -8.30
C PRO A 47 4.91 -5.40 -9.04
N LEU A 48 5.30 -4.17 -8.73
CA LEU A 48 6.40 -3.49 -9.41
C LEU A 48 7.75 -4.13 -9.09
N PRO A 49 8.70 -4.15 -10.03
CA PRO A 49 10.05 -4.61 -9.79
C PRO A 49 10.80 -3.68 -8.83
N GLU A 50 11.82 -4.22 -8.16
CA GLU A 50 12.67 -3.45 -7.26
C GLU A 50 13.31 -2.25 -7.99
N GLY A 51 13.29 -1.10 -7.32
CA GLY A 51 13.82 0.17 -7.88
C GLY A 51 12.81 1.00 -8.66
N LEU A 52 11.68 0.44 -9.05
CA LEU A 52 10.56 1.20 -9.63
C LEU A 52 9.54 1.51 -8.53
N THR A 53 9.42 2.79 -8.17
CA THR A 53 8.46 3.20 -7.14
C THR A 53 7.04 3.31 -7.71
N GLU A 54 6.04 3.04 -6.87
CA GLU A 54 4.62 3.23 -7.19
C GLU A 54 4.34 4.68 -7.65
N LEU A 55 5.04 5.66 -7.07
CA LEU A 55 4.92 7.07 -7.47
C LEU A 55 5.37 7.31 -8.91
N THR A 56 6.46 6.66 -9.33
CA THR A 56 6.95 6.74 -10.72
C THR A 56 5.96 6.09 -11.68
N PHE A 57 5.45 4.92 -11.32
CA PHE A 57 4.47 4.20 -12.13
C PHE A 57 3.15 4.97 -12.24
N ALA A 58 2.61 5.51 -11.14
CA ALA A 58 1.43 6.37 -11.14
C ALA A 58 1.62 7.63 -11.99
N GLY A 59 2.81 8.21 -11.96
CA GLY A 59 3.19 9.35 -12.81
C GLY A 59 3.15 9.00 -14.29
N ALA A 60 3.71 7.85 -14.67
CA ALA A 60 3.68 7.34 -16.04
C ALA A 60 2.25 7.08 -16.53
N LEU A 61 1.44 6.38 -15.72
CA LEU A 61 0.03 6.11 -16.03
C LEU A 61 -0.81 7.38 -16.22
N SER A 62 -0.58 8.38 -15.38
CA SER A 62 -1.36 9.63 -15.43
C SER A 62 -0.82 10.67 -16.41
N GLY A 63 0.35 10.42 -17.04
CA GLY A 63 1.02 11.38 -17.91
C GLY A 63 1.49 12.66 -17.21
N ARG A 64 1.59 12.66 -15.87
CA ARG A 64 1.97 13.83 -15.08
C ARG A 64 2.80 13.44 -13.86
N ARG A 65 3.58 14.39 -13.37
CA ARG A 65 4.34 14.19 -12.11
C ARG A 65 3.41 14.08 -10.93
N VAL A 66 3.65 13.09 -10.06
CA VAL A 66 3.00 12.97 -8.78
C VAL A 66 3.52 14.06 -7.85
N ARG A 67 2.62 14.84 -7.30
CA ARG A 67 2.96 15.94 -6.37
C ARG A 67 3.05 15.40 -4.94
N MET A 68 4.14 15.75 -4.26
CA MET A 68 4.40 15.34 -2.88
C MET A 68 4.58 16.55 -1.99
N ILE A 69 3.98 16.52 -0.81
CA ILE A 69 4.23 17.48 0.29
C ILE A 69 5.34 16.90 1.16
N ARG A 70 6.39 17.68 1.37
CA ARG A 70 7.52 17.32 2.23
C ARG A 70 7.54 18.19 3.47
N GLY A 71 7.95 17.63 4.59
CA GLY A 71 8.04 18.31 5.87
C GLY A 71 8.94 17.49 6.81
N SER A 72 8.74 17.65 8.11
CA SER A 72 9.43 16.88 9.15
C SER A 72 8.96 15.44 9.30
N HIS A 73 7.95 15.05 8.53
CA HIS A 73 7.34 13.74 8.49
C HIS A 73 7.63 13.02 7.17
N ALA A 74 7.17 11.77 7.04
CA ALA A 74 7.20 11.05 5.76
C ALA A 74 6.50 11.88 4.66
N PRO A 75 7.01 11.87 3.41
CA PRO A 75 6.38 12.57 2.30
C PRO A 75 4.93 12.13 2.08
N VAL A 76 4.04 13.07 1.83
CA VAL A 76 2.60 12.84 1.67
C VAL A 76 2.19 13.14 0.22
N TYR A 77 1.38 12.28 -0.37
CA TYR A 77 0.78 12.51 -1.68
C TYR A 77 -0.17 13.72 -1.62
N ALA A 78 0.14 14.78 -2.38
CA ALA A 78 -0.54 16.07 -2.28
C ALA A 78 -1.99 16.06 -2.76
N ASP A 79 -2.36 15.12 -3.64
CA ASP A 79 -3.70 15.00 -4.19
C ASP A 79 -4.57 13.96 -3.44
N ALA A 80 -4.08 13.39 -2.33
CA ALA A 80 -4.86 12.51 -1.47
C ALA A 80 -6.04 13.25 -0.83
N ASP A 81 -7.11 12.53 -0.55
CA ASP A 81 -8.25 13.06 0.21
C ASP A 81 -7.96 13.09 1.70
N PHE A 82 -7.27 12.04 2.20
CA PHE A 82 -6.78 11.97 3.58
C PHE A 82 -5.31 11.57 3.61
N ALA A 83 -4.62 12.04 4.64
CA ALA A 83 -3.26 11.62 4.96
C ALA A 83 -3.13 11.40 6.46
N ILE A 84 -2.72 10.21 6.85
CA ILE A 84 -2.49 9.80 8.23
C ILE A 84 -0.99 9.54 8.38
N VAL A 85 -0.34 10.31 9.22
CA VAL A 85 1.12 10.26 9.37
C VAL A 85 1.49 9.89 10.78
N GLY A 86 2.52 9.08 10.92
CA GLY A 86 2.98 8.62 12.23
C GLY A 86 4.23 7.79 12.17
N ARG A 87 4.46 7.05 13.24
CA ARG A 87 5.65 6.21 13.42
C ARG A 87 5.27 4.80 13.82
N VAL A 88 5.98 3.85 13.23
CA VAL A 88 5.94 2.44 13.60
C VAL A 88 7.15 2.14 14.47
N ASP A 89 6.90 1.60 15.65
CA ASP A 89 7.97 1.04 16.48
C ASP A 89 8.46 -0.25 15.80
N PRO A 90 9.77 -0.44 15.62
CA PRO A 90 10.29 -1.56 14.87
C PRO A 90 10.00 -2.93 15.49
N THR A 91 9.70 -2.99 16.77
CA THR A 91 9.54 -4.25 17.52
C THR A 91 8.15 -4.45 18.12
N ALA A 92 7.34 -3.38 18.18
CA ALA A 92 6.03 -3.46 18.82
C ALA A 92 4.96 -4.00 17.86
N THR A 93 4.15 -4.91 18.37
CA THR A 93 3.00 -5.48 17.66
C THR A 93 1.74 -5.45 18.50
N MET A 94 0.59 -5.49 17.86
CA MET A 94 -0.72 -5.66 18.48
C MET A 94 -1.50 -6.78 17.80
N PRO A 95 -2.45 -7.42 18.48
CA PRO A 95 -3.32 -8.40 17.84
C PRO A 95 -4.15 -7.75 16.73
N GLU A 96 -4.13 -8.34 15.54
CA GLU A 96 -4.96 -7.98 14.40
C GLU A 96 -5.86 -9.15 14.03
N GLY A 97 -7.09 -8.87 13.66
CA GLY A 97 -8.08 -9.88 13.29
C GLY A 97 -8.88 -10.43 14.48
N PRO A 98 -9.75 -11.43 14.21
CA PRO A 98 -10.09 -11.92 12.88
C PRO A 98 -10.87 -10.89 12.06
N PHE A 99 -10.66 -10.86 10.74
CA PHE A 99 -11.40 -10.00 9.81
C PHE A 99 -11.74 -10.77 8.51
N GLY A 100 -12.74 -10.28 7.78
CA GLY A 100 -13.11 -10.85 6.48
C GLY A 100 -12.03 -10.57 5.42
N ASP A 101 -11.59 -11.62 4.72
CA ASP A 101 -10.56 -11.55 3.70
C ASP A 101 -11.16 -11.71 2.29
N HIS A 102 -10.41 -11.33 1.27
CA HIS A 102 -10.83 -11.33 -0.14
C HIS A 102 -11.20 -12.71 -0.70
N LEU A 103 -10.75 -13.77 -0.07
CA LEU A 103 -11.14 -15.15 -0.42
C LEU A 103 -12.54 -15.54 0.10
N GLY A 104 -13.19 -14.68 0.90
CA GLY A 104 -14.51 -14.94 1.47
C GLY A 104 -14.49 -15.68 2.81
N TYR A 105 -13.34 -15.80 3.44
CA TYR A 105 -13.15 -16.43 4.75
C TYR A 105 -12.59 -15.42 5.76
N TYR A 106 -12.70 -15.73 7.04
CA TYR A 106 -12.08 -14.93 8.08
C TYR A 106 -10.61 -15.30 8.26
N SER A 107 -9.77 -14.28 8.38
CA SER A 107 -8.37 -14.44 8.79
C SER A 107 -8.27 -14.89 10.25
N LEU A 108 -7.14 -15.49 10.60
CA LEU A 108 -6.82 -15.76 11.99
C LEU A 108 -6.26 -14.50 12.66
N GLN A 109 -6.50 -14.37 13.96
CA GLN A 109 -5.85 -13.32 14.75
C GLN A 109 -4.33 -13.58 14.83
N ARG A 110 -3.55 -12.55 14.50
CA ARG A 110 -2.08 -12.59 14.54
C ARG A 110 -1.50 -11.27 15.03
N PRO A 111 -0.27 -11.26 15.57
CA PRO A 111 0.42 -10.02 15.92
C PRO A 111 0.89 -9.31 14.63
N PHE A 112 0.50 -8.06 14.46
CA PHE A 112 0.94 -7.19 13.36
C PHE A 112 1.46 -5.86 13.89
N PRO A 113 2.32 -5.15 13.12
CA PRO A 113 2.76 -3.81 13.46
C PRO A 113 1.59 -2.83 13.52
N PHE A 114 1.76 -1.79 14.29
CA PHE A 114 0.83 -0.67 14.35
C PHE A 114 1.58 0.66 14.30
N MET A 115 0.92 1.67 13.80
CA MET A 115 1.44 3.03 13.73
C MET A 115 0.85 3.87 14.84
N LYS A 116 1.68 4.60 15.57
CA LYS A 116 1.27 5.71 16.44
C LYS A 116 1.03 6.92 15.55
N VAL A 117 -0.22 7.39 15.50
CA VAL A 117 -0.61 8.52 14.66
C VAL A 117 -0.16 9.82 15.30
N GLU A 118 0.54 10.64 14.54
CA GLU A 118 1.01 11.98 14.93
C GLU A 118 0.13 13.07 14.33
N HIS A 119 -0.25 12.90 13.05
CA HIS A 119 -1.07 13.88 12.34
C HIS A 119 -2.07 13.21 11.42
N VAL A 120 -3.24 13.83 11.28
CA VAL A 120 -4.25 13.49 10.29
C VAL A 120 -4.65 14.75 9.54
N TRP A 121 -4.53 14.71 8.22
CA TRP A 121 -4.99 15.79 7.35
C TRP A 121 -6.04 15.28 6.38
N HIS A 122 -6.91 16.17 5.96
CA HIS A 122 -7.89 15.90 4.94
C HIS A 122 -8.16 17.13 4.07
N ARG A 123 -8.63 16.91 2.86
CA ARG A 123 -9.13 17.97 1.98
C ARG A 123 -10.45 18.51 2.54
N LYS A 124 -10.81 19.74 2.13
CA LYS A 124 -12.08 20.35 2.54
C LYS A 124 -13.28 19.49 2.17
N ASP A 125 -13.30 18.95 0.93
CA ASP A 125 -14.38 18.12 0.40
C ASP A 125 -13.85 16.69 0.16
N ALA A 126 -13.26 16.09 1.19
CA ALA A 126 -12.63 14.78 1.12
C ALA A 126 -13.66 13.66 0.92
N ILE A 127 -13.35 12.72 0.03
CA ILE A 127 -14.12 11.51 -0.22
C ILE A 127 -13.33 10.32 0.31
N TRP A 128 -13.94 9.51 1.14
CA TRP A 128 -13.35 8.26 1.62
C TRP A 128 -13.71 7.12 0.66
N PRO A 129 -12.81 6.69 -0.23
CA PRO A 129 -13.02 5.49 -1.04
C PRO A 129 -12.87 4.25 -0.16
N PHE A 130 -13.68 3.25 -0.41
CA PHE A 130 -13.56 1.96 0.25
C PHE A 130 -14.04 0.84 -0.68
N THR A 131 -13.60 -0.37 -0.43
CA THR A 131 -14.07 -1.59 -1.07
C THR A 131 -14.77 -2.48 -0.04
N VAL A 132 -15.72 -3.26 -0.50
CA VAL A 132 -16.38 -4.27 0.35
C VAL A 132 -15.66 -5.59 0.15
N VAL A 133 -14.71 -5.86 1.02
CA VAL A 133 -13.93 -7.10 0.96
C VAL A 133 -14.75 -8.28 1.48
N GLY A 134 -14.75 -9.37 0.73
CA GLY A 134 -15.50 -10.55 1.13
C GLY A 134 -15.56 -11.61 0.03
N ARG A 135 -16.67 -12.36 0.00
CA ARG A 135 -16.85 -13.44 -0.98
C ARG A 135 -16.82 -12.89 -2.42
N PRO A 136 -16.00 -13.46 -3.32
CA PRO A 136 -15.99 -13.10 -4.74
C PRO A 136 -17.36 -13.33 -5.42
N PRO A 137 -17.69 -12.54 -6.49
CA PRO A 137 -16.85 -11.49 -7.08
C PRO A 137 -16.95 -10.16 -6.30
N GLN A 138 -15.83 -9.45 -6.23
CA GLN A 138 -15.72 -8.12 -5.59
C GLN A 138 -14.55 -7.35 -6.25
N GLU A 139 -14.18 -6.18 -5.76
CA GLU A 139 -13.21 -5.29 -6.42
C GLU A 139 -11.83 -5.93 -6.64
N ASP A 140 -11.35 -6.76 -5.72
CA ASP A 140 -10.08 -7.48 -5.88
C ASP A 140 -10.12 -8.47 -7.04
N THR A 141 -11.29 -9.00 -7.41
CA THR A 141 -11.47 -9.82 -8.61
C THR A 141 -11.15 -9.03 -9.87
N THR A 142 -11.58 -7.76 -9.93
CA THR A 142 -11.29 -6.86 -11.04
C THR A 142 -9.78 -6.55 -11.14
N PHE A 143 -9.13 -6.27 -10.02
CA PHE A 143 -7.67 -6.09 -9.98
C PHE A 143 -6.93 -7.37 -10.38
N GLY A 144 -7.39 -8.52 -9.91
CA GLY A 144 -6.83 -9.83 -10.26
C GLY A 144 -6.93 -10.17 -11.76
N GLN A 145 -7.89 -9.57 -12.48
CA GLN A 145 -8.01 -9.67 -13.94
C GLN A 145 -7.13 -8.63 -14.65
N LEU A 146 -7.16 -7.39 -14.21
CA LEU A 146 -6.47 -6.28 -14.86
C LEU A 146 -4.94 -6.36 -14.73
N ILE A 147 -4.42 -6.77 -13.57
CA ILE A 147 -2.98 -6.81 -13.32
C ILE A 147 -2.26 -7.77 -14.27
N PRO A 148 -2.68 -9.03 -14.46
CA PRO A 148 -2.11 -9.91 -15.48
C PRO A 148 -2.15 -9.29 -16.88
N GLU A 149 -3.28 -8.76 -17.32
CA GLU A 149 -3.40 -8.14 -18.65
C GLU A 149 -2.33 -7.05 -18.88
N LEU A 150 -2.00 -6.28 -17.85
CA LEU A 150 -0.99 -5.22 -17.93
C LEU A 150 0.45 -5.76 -17.80
N THR A 151 0.66 -6.84 -17.07
CA THR A 151 2.00 -7.33 -16.74
C THR A 151 2.46 -8.52 -17.59
N ASP A 152 1.55 -9.29 -18.16
CA ASP A 152 1.85 -10.47 -18.98
C ASP A 152 2.90 -10.23 -20.09
N PRO A 153 2.85 -9.12 -20.82
CA PRO A 153 3.86 -8.85 -21.84
C PRO A 153 5.28 -8.61 -21.27
N ILE A 154 5.36 -8.23 -20.00
CA ILE A 154 6.63 -7.86 -19.33
C ILE A 154 7.26 -9.08 -18.67
N ILE A 155 6.47 -9.99 -18.10
CA ILE A 155 6.95 -11.12 -17.29
C ILE A 155 7.96 -12.00 -18.07
N PRO A 156 7.72 -12.39 -19.33
CA PRO A 156 8.70 -13.16 -20.08
C PRO A 156 10.04 -12.45 -20.30
N THR A 157 10.06 -11.11 -20.21
CA THR A 157 11.28 -10.31 -20.40
C THR A 157 12.14 -10.24 -19.14
N VAL A 158 11.54 -10.46 -17.95
CA VAL A 158 12.21 -10.32 -16.65
C VAL A 158 12.44 -11.66 -15.95
N ILE A 159 11.66 -12.70 -16.28
CA ILE A 159 11.79 -14.04 -15.69
C ILE A 159 12.25 -15.02 -16.78
N PRO A 160 13.53 -15.46 -16.74
CA PRO A 160 14.03 -16.39 -17.72
C PRO A 160 13.24 -17.71 -17.76
N GLY A 161 12.90 -18.17 -18.95
CA GLY A 161 12.18 -19.43 -19.16
C GLY A 161 10.66 -19.36 -19.13
N VAL A 162 10.08 -18.23 -18.66
CA VAL A 162 8.64 -17.99 -18.78
C VAL A 162 8.31 -17.59 -20.22
N LYS A 163 7.36 -18.29 -20.85
CA LYS A 163 6.91 -18.00 -22.23
C LYS A 163 5.58 -17.29 -22.29
N ALA A 164 4.70 -17.60 -21.36
CA ALA A 164 3.39 -16.98 -21.24
C ALA A 164 2.91 -17.06 -19.79
N VAL A 165 1.98 -16.19 -19.44
CA VAL A 165 1.27 -16.18 -18.16
C VAL A 165 -0.23 -16.17 -18.47
N HIS A 166 -1.02 -16.92 -17.70
CA HIS A 166 -2.48 -17.02 -17.87
C HIS A 166 -3.19 -16.83 -16.55
#